data_717bf25453662b92b754cd731be6a41b
#
_entry.id   717bf25453662b92b754cd731be6a41b
#
_cell.length_a   1.000
_cell.length_b   1.000
_cell.length_c   1.000
_cell.angle_alpha   90.00
_cell.angle_beta   90.00
_cell.angle_gamma   90.00
#
_symmetry.space_group_name_H-M   'P 1'
#
loop_
_entity.id
_entity.type
_entity.pdbx_description
1 polymer ?
#
loop_
_entity_poly.entity_id
_entity_poly.type
_entity_poly.pdbx_seq_one_letter_code
_entity_poly.pdbx_strand_id
1 'polypeptide(L)'
;MHFINVSLSEIISPKYNKIIYLKKPILFKMTSDKNGIYYDSEEYNIYAYGKTQEEAMQDVYDCFQMIYEGYGLAADNILAEESKTFKYKVLGIYDKEVDTTI
;
A
#
# COMPACT_ATOMS: atom_id res chain seq x y z
N MET A 1 -11.25 -1.61 -21.72
CA MET A 1 -10.55 -2.06 -20.51
C MET A 1 -11.48 -1.90 -19.31
N HIS A 2 -11.59 -2.94 -18.51
CA HIS A 2 -12.45 -2.91 -17.35
C HIS A 2 -11.61 -2.83 -16.08
N PHE A 3 -12.09 -2.03 -15.15
CA PHE A 3 -11.49 -1.98 -13.83
C PHE A 3 -12.58 -2.02 -12.77
N ILE A 4 -12.21 -2.41 -11.56
CA ILE A 4 -13.09 -2.32 -10.40
C ILE A 4 -12.40 -1.51 -9.32
N ASN A 5 -13.21 -0.86 -8.48
CA ASN A 5 -12.71 -0.16 -7.31
C ASN A 5 -12.66 -1.12 -6.15
N VAL A 6 -11.49 -1.20 -5.50
CA VAL A 6 -11.25 -2.07 -4.36
C VAL A 6 -10.83 -1.22 -3.18
N SER A 7 -11.50 -1.37 -2.06
CA SER A 7 -11.20 -0.65 -0.84
C SER A 7 -10.48 -1.58 0.13
N LEU A 8 -9.24 -1.25 0.49
CA LEU A 8 -8.45 -2.10 1.39
C LEU A 8 -8.23 -1.41 2.73
N SER A 9 -8.75 -2.00 3.79
CA SER A 9 -8.47 -1.60 5.17
C SER A 9 -7.34 -2.41 5.78
N GLU A 10 -6.92 -3.46 5.09
CA GLU A 10 -5.84 -4.35 5.49
C GLU A 10 -4.95 -4.60 4.28
N ILE A 11 -3.65 -4.53 4.50
CA ILE A 11 -2.66 -4.84 3.45
C ILE A 11 -1.93 -6.09 3.89
N ILE A 12 -2.11 -7.18 3.15
CA ILE A 12 -1.63 -8.50 3.51
C ILE A 12 -0.34 -8.80 2.78
N SER A 13 0.65 -9.32 3.51
CA SER A 13 1.88 -9.87 2.95
C SER A 13 1.81 -11.39 2.99
N PRO A 14 1.52 -12.07 1.86
CA PRO A 14 1.56 -13.53 1.83
C PRO A 14 2.97 -14.08 2.09
N LYS A 15 3.99 -13.36 1.63
CA LYS A 15 5.39 -13.78 1.76
C LYS A 15 5.87 -13.77 3.20
N TYR A 16 5.51 -12.73 3.97
CA TYR A 16 6.02 -12.55 5.33
C TYR A 16 5.01 -12.89 6.42
N ASN A 17 3.80 -13.30 6.02
CA ASN A 17 2.71 -13.60 6.96
C ASN A 17 2.44 -12.42 7.90
N LYS A 18 2.31 -11.23 7.33
CA LYS A 18 2.04 -10.01 8.07
C LYS A 18 0.83 -9.30 7.51
N ILE A 19 0.16 -8.53 8.36
CA ILE A 19 -0.98 -7.69 7.96
C ILE A 19 -0.74 -6.30 8.51
N ILE A 20 -0.80 -5.31 7.61
CA ILE A 20 -0.85 -3.91 8.01
C ILE A 20 -2.31 -3.51 8.11
N TYR A 21 -2.72 -3.05 9.27
CA TYR A 21 -4.07 -2.53 9.49
C TYR A 21 -4.08 -1.03 9.30
N LEU A 22 -5.11 -0.55 8.61
CA LEU A 22 -5.28 0.88 8.32
C LEU A 22 -6.49 1.43 9.08
N LYS A 23 -6.38 2.66 9.55
CA LYS A 23 -7.48 3.38 10.21
C LYS A 23 -8.54 3.79 9.21
N LYS A 24 -8.14 4.06 7.97
CA LYS A 24 -9.01 4.40 6.85
C LYS A 24 -8.60 3.58 5.66
N PRO A 25 -9.54 3.09 4.86
CA PRO A 25 -9.19 2.28 3.69
C PRO A 25 -8.50 3.09 2.61
N ILE A 26 -7.64 2.41 1.86
CA ILE A 26 -7.10 2.95 0.61
C ILE A 26 -7.96 2.44 -0.53
N LEU A 27 -8.37 3.33 -1.41
CA LEU A 27 -9.14 2.98 -2.59
C LEU A 27 -8.18 2.72 -3.75
N PHE A 28 -8.27 1.51 -4.30
CA PHE A 28 -7.46 1.09 -5.44
C PHE A 28 -8.34 0.89 -6.67
N LYS A 29 -7.78 1.19 -7.82
CA LYS A 29 -8.33 0.76 -9.09
C LYS A 29 -7.64 -0.55 -9.46
N MET A 30 -8.38 -1.65 -9.51
CA MET A 30 -7.84 -2.95 -9.87
C MET A 30 -8.17 -3.28 -11.32
N THR A 31 -7.16 -3.63 -12.08
CA THR A 31 -7.28 -4.02 -13.49
C THR A 31 -6.68 -5.41 -13.64
N SER A 32 -7.30 -6.25 -14.49
CA SER A 32 -6.80 -7.58 -14.78
C SER A 32 -6.79 -7.80 -16.28
N ASP A 33 -5.71 -8.35 -16.80
CA ASP A 33 -5.60 -8.75 -18.20
C ASP A 33 -4.78 -10.04 -18.31
N LYS A 34 -4.42 -10.44 -19.53
CA LYS A 34 -3.65 -11.66 -19.76
C LYS A 34 -2.25 -11.63 -19.16
N ASN A 35 -1.74 -10.44 -18.83
CA ASN A 35 -0.40 -10.27 -18.29
C ASN A 35 -0.36 -10.26 -16.76
N GLY A 36 -1.51 -10.09 -16.13
CA GLY A 36 -1.57 -10.10 -14.67
C GLY A 36 -2.61 -9.19 -14.07
N ILE A 37 -2.40 -8.85 -12.82
CA ILE A 37 -3.30 -8.07 -11.99
C ILE A 37 -2.57 -6.81 -11.51
N TYR A 38 -3.24 -5.66 -11.62
CA TYR A 38 -2.69 -4.34 -11.29
C TYR A 38 -3.55 -3.68 -10.22
N TYR A 39 -2.91 -3.10 -9.21
CA TYR A 39 -3.57 -2.29 -8.19
C TYR A 39 -2.94 -0.90 -8.19
N ASP A 40 -3.74 0.11 -8.50
CA ASP A 40 -3.26 1.48 -8.62
C ASP A 40 -3.98 2.39 -7.63
N SER A 41 -3.20 3.18 -6.88
CA SER A 41 -3.71 4.25 -6.03
C SER A 41 -2.90 5.51 -6.33
N GLU A 42 -3.50 6.46 -7.04
CA GLU A 42 -2.85 7.74 -7.30
C GLU A 42 -2.68 8.53 -6.00
N GLU A 43 -3.65 8.42 -5.10
CA GLU A 43 -3.63 9.15 -3.84
C GLU A 43 -2.40 8.84 -3.01
N TYR A 44 -1.93 7.58 -3.03
CA TYR A 44 -0.76 7.16 -2.25
C TYR A 44 0.42 6.76 -3.12
N ASN A 45 0.36 7.04 -4.43
CA ASN A 45 1.43 6.68 -5.37
C ASN A 45 1.81 5.21 -5.32
N ILE A 46 0.81 4.34 -5.23
CA ILE A 46 1.02 2.90 -5.24
C ILE A 46 0.60 2.36 -6.59
N TYR A 47 1.54 1.70 -7.27
CA TYR A 47 1.31 1.06 -8.57
C TYR A 47 1.87 -0.34 -8.46
N ALA A 48 1.00 -1.29 -8.11
CA ALA A 48 1.40 -2.65 -7.81
C ALA A 48 0.97 -3.61 -8.90
N TYR A 49 1.74 -4.66 -9.10
CA TYR A 49 1.51 -5.64 -10.15
C TYR A 49 1.90 -7.02 -9.67
N GLY A 50 1.19 -8.03 -10.16
CA GLY A 50 1.56 -9.44 -10.00
C GLY A 50 0.91 -10.29 -11.06
N LYS A 51 1.52 -11.42 -11.37
CA LYS A 51 0.92 -12.39 -12.30
C LYS A 51 -0.27 -13.10 -11.65
N THR A 52 -0.25 -13.19 -10.32
CA THR A 52 -1.32 -13.79 -9.53
C THR A 52 -1.82 -12.78 -8.51
N GLN A 53 -2.98 -13.08 -7.91
CA GLN A 53 -3.54 -12.25 -6.85
C GLN A 53 -2.58 -12.12 -5.66
N GLU A 54 -1.92 -13.21 -5.28
CA GLU A 54 -0.97 -13.19 -4.17
C GLU A 54 0.25 -12.32 -4.48
N GLU A 55 0.80 -12.43 -5.68
CA GLU A 55 1.93 -11.60 -6.10
C GLU A 55 1.55 -10.13 -6.13
N ALA A 56 0.38 -9.80 -6.65
CA ALA A 56 -0.09 -8.42 -6.70
C ALA A 56 -0.28 -7.86 -5.30
N MET A 57 -0.87 -8.64 -4.38
CA MET A 57 -1.04 -8.24 -2.99
C MET A 57 0.30 -8.04 -2.29
N GLN A 58 1.28 -8.93 -2.54
CA GLN A 58 2.61 -8.76 -1.99
C GLN A 58 3.24 -7.46 -2.48
N ASP A 59 3.04 -7.11 -3.74
CA ASP A 59 3.58 -5.87 -4.30
C ASP A 59 2.91 -4.63 -3.69
N VAL A 60 1.61 -4.68 -3.41
CA VAL A 60 0.92 -3.62 -2.67
C VAL A 60 1.57 -3.44 -1.29
N TYR A 61 1.82 -4.55 -0.60
CA TYR A 61 2.47 -4.52 0.71
C TYR A 61 3.86 -3.90 0.63
N ASP A 62 4.68 -4.35 -0.32
CA ASP A 62 6.04 -3.85 -0.48
C ASP A 62 6.05 -2.36 -0.81
N CYS A 63 5.16 -1.91 -1.68
CA CYS A 63 5.04 -0.49 -2.03
C CYS A 63 4.63 0.34 -0.81
N PHE A 64 3.66 -0.13 -0.03
CA PHE A 64 3.22 0.60 1.16
C PHE A 64 4.33 0.67 2.21
N GLN A 65 5.08 -0.41 2.42
CA GLN A 65 6.21 -0.41 3.34
C GLN A 65 7.28 0.59 2.92
N MET A 66 7.59 0.67 1.63
CA MET A 66 8.53 1.67 1.12
C MET A 66 8.06 3.09 1.43
N ILE A 67 6.79 3.36 1.23
CA ILE A 67 6.20 4.67 1.50
C ILE A 67 6.24 4.97 2.99
N TYR A 68 5.84 4.02 3.82
CA TYR A 68 5.82 4.20 5.27
C TYR A 68 7.22 4.42 5.82
N GLU A 69 8.20 3.63 5.39
CA GLU A 69 9.58 3.78 5.84
C GLU A 69 10.25 5.02 5.28
N GLY A 70 10.00 5.33 4.00
CA GLY A 70 10.63 6.46 3.32
C GLY A 70 10.09 7.82 3.73
N TYR A 71 8.78 7.92 3.97
CA TYR A 71 8.14 9.19 4.34
C TYR A 71 7.64 9.18 5.78
N GLY A 72 6.93 8.12 6.17
CA GLY A 72 6.30 8.06 7.48
C GLY A 72 7.28 8.13 8.64
N LEU A 73 8.43 7.48 8.52
CA LEU A 73 9.45 7.43 9.56
C LEU A 73 10.55 8.48 9.38
N ALA A 74 10.54 9.23 8.28
CA ALA A 74 11.54 10.25 8.02
C ALA A 74 11.35 11.46 8.94
N ALA A 75 12.45 12.11 9.32
CA ALA A 75 12.39 13.34 10.13
C ALA A 75 11.88 14.49 9.27
N ASP A 76 11.06 15.36 9.87
CA ASP A 76 10.46 16.50 9.16
C ASP A 76 11.50 17.42 8.54
N ASN A 77 12.63 17.62 9.21
CA ASN A 77 13.66 18.56 8.77
C ASN A 77 14.40 18.12 7.51
N ILE A 78 14.25 16.87 7.07
CA ILE A 78 14.88 16.39 5.84
C ILE A 78 13.88 16.27 4.69
N LEU A 79 12.60 16.59 4.92
CA LEU A 79 11.56 16.48 3.92
C LEU A 79 11.18 17.87 3.39
N ALA A 80 10.92 17.95 2.08
CA ALA A 80 10.28 19.12 1.49
C ALA A 80 8.83 19.21 1.96
N GLU A 81 8.21 20.40 1.86
CA GLU A 81 6.84 20.62 2.34
C GLU A 81 5.82 19.63 1.76
N GLU A 82 5.93 19.34 0.47
CA GLU A 82 5.03 18.39 -0.20
C GLU A 82 5.19 16.99 0.38
N SER A 83 6.45 16.61 0.68
CA SER A 83 6.75 15.30 1.27
C SER A 83 6.28 15.21 2.72
N LYS A 84 6.31 16.31 3.46
CA LYS A 84 5.75 16.35 4.81
C LYS A 84 4.25 16.14 4.80
N THR A 85 3.54 16.75 3.85
CA THR A 85 2.11 16.58 3.68
C THR A 85 1.80 15.11 3.41
N PHE A 86 2.58 14.48 2.53
CA PHE A 86 2.41 13.06 2.22
C PHE A 86 2.73 12.18 3.44
N LYS A 87 3.79 12.51 4.19
CA LYS A 87 4.15 11.80 5.42
C LYS A 87 2.96 11.73 6.39
N TYR A 88 2.36 12.89 6.70
CA TYR A 88 1.26 12.93 7.66
C TYR A 88 -0.01 12.29 7.13
N LYS A 89 -0.19 12.27 5.82
CA LYS A 89 -1.27 11.55 5.18
C LYS A 89 -1.13 10.04 5.41
N VAL A 90 0.08 9.51 5.22
CA VAL A 90 0.39 8.09 5.46
C VAL A 90 0.24 7.74 6.93
N LEU A 91 0.81 8.55 7.82
CA LEU A 91 0.71 8.32 9.27
C LEU A 91 -0.74 8.38 9.75
N GLY A 92 -1.56 9.19 9.11
CA GLY A 92 -2.97 9.34 9.46
C GLY A 92 -3.81 8.10 9.20
N ILE A 93 -3.36 7.22 8.30
CA ILE A 93 -4.09 5.98 8.00
C ILE A 93 -3.42 4.73 8.55
N TYR A 94 -2.14 4.78 8.88
CA TYR A 94 -1.43 3.63 9.45
C TYR A 94 -1.88 3.36 10.87
N ASP A 95 -2.30 2.14 11.15
CA ASP A 95 -2.66 1.73 12.51
C ASP A 95 -1.55 0.87 13.11
N LYS A 96 -1.37 -0.33 12.60
CA LYS A 96 -0.37 -1.26 13.14
C LYS A 96 -0.04 -2.34 12.13
N GLU A 97 1.06 -3.04 12.37
CA GLU A 97 1.42 -4.24 11.64
C GLU A 97 1.40 -5.42 12.62
N VAL A 98 0.81 -6.53 12.20
CA VAL A 98 0.69 -7.73 13.01
C VAL A 98 1.32 -8.89 12.25
N ASP A 99 2.14 -9.68 12.96
CA ASP A 99 2.68 -10.93 12.45
C ASP A 99 1.64 -12.02 12.66
N THR A 100 1.26 -12.71 11.60
CA THR A 100 0.25 -13.76 11.65
C THR A 100 0.86 -15.15 11.79
N THR A 101 2.17 -15.26 11.88
CA THR A 101 2.85 -16.54 12.11
C THR A 101 2.61 -16.99 13.54
N ILE A 102 2.15 -18.21 13.68
CA ILE A 102 1.90 -18.82 14.99
C ILE A 102 2.95 -19.88 15.28
#